data_bf95fcc65fdd6c239902659372a6c5b4
#
_entry.id   bf95fcc65fdd6c239902659372a6c5b4
#
_cell.length_a   1.000
_cell.length_b   1.000
_cell.length_c   1.000
_cell.angle_alpha   90.00
_cell.angle_beta   90.00
_cell.angle_gamma   90.00
#
_symmetry.space_group_name_H-M   'P 1'
#
loop_
_entity.id
_entity.type
_entity.pdbx_description
1 polymer ?
#
loop_
_entity_poly.entity_id
_entity_poly.type
_entity_poly.pdbx_seq_one_letter_code
_entity_poly.pdbx_strand_id
1 'polypeptide(L)'
;MRNSKVTTLCECAVMLALAFALSCAKLYEMPMGGSVTIASMLPIFLVSVKYGPVIGTGTAFVYSIMQLLQGVAGGNVFPYCETTTAVVIVVLFDYIVPFTILGLAGIFKNVKVFKKQEIGVYVGIFAVVLARFFCHFITGVAIWDQWAPEGMGKYLYSFLYNGSFLSVDFIICIIVAVLMFRKEEIRKLVRLD
;
A
#
# COMPACT_ATOMS: atom_id res chain seq x y z
N MET A 1 20.76 -16.06 24.11
CA MET A 1 20.89 -15.36 22.81
C MET A 1 19.51 -15.27 22.17
N ARG A 2 18.99 -14.06 21.91
CA ARG A 2 17.68 -13.87 21.29
C ARG A 2 17.77 -14.31 19.83
N ASN A 3 16.96 -15.27 19.40
CA ASN A 3 16.97 -15.75 18.02
C ASN A 3 16.52 -14.61 17.09
N SER A 4 17.44 -14.06 16.31
CA SER A 4 17.19 -12.89 15.46
C SER A 4 16.04 -13.12 14.45
N LYS A 5 15.89 -14.34 13.96
CA LYS A 5 14.79 -14.72 13.03
C LYS A 5 13.42 -14.64 13.70
N VAL A 6 13.29 -15.14 14.93
CA VAL A 6 12.04 -15.08 15.71
C VAL A 6 11.67 -13.62 16.00
N THR A 7 12.66 -12.80 16.40
CA THR A 7 12.42 -11.36 16.62
C THR A 7 11.90 -10.66 15.36
N THR A 8 12.53 -10.90 14.21
CA THR A 8 12.08 -10.33 12.92
C THR A 8 10.64 -10.76 12.61
N LEU A 9 10.33 -12.04 12.78
CA LEU A 9 8.98 -12.55 12.54
C LEU A 9 7.93 -11.89 13.45
N CYS A 10 8.24 -11.77 14.75
CA CYS A 10 7.35 -11.11 15.71
C CYS A 10 7.12 -9.61 15.35
N GLU A 11 8.18 -8.90 14.97
CA GLU A 11 8.05 -7.49 14.56
C GLU A 11 7.24 -7.35 13.27
N CYS A 12 7.46 -8.21 12.27
CA CYS A 12 6.65 -8.22 11.06
C CYS A 12 5.17 -8.50 11.38
N ALA A 13 4.88 -9.45 12.27
CA ALA A 13 3.51 -9.77 12.69
C ALA A 13 2.82 -8.60 13.40
N VAL A 14 3.53 -7.90 14.29
CA VAL A 14 3.01 -6.71 14.98
C VAL A 14 2.74 -5.58 13.98
N MET A 15 3.66 -5.31 13.06
CA MET A 15 3.47 -4.29 12.02
C MET A 15 2.34 -4.63 11.06
N LEU A 16 2.17 -5.91 10.73
CA LEU A 16 1.07 -6.40 9.91
C LEU A 16 -0.28 -6.19 10.62
N ALA A 17 -0.37 -6.55 11.90
CA ALA A 17 -1.57 -6.32 12.70
C ALA A 17 -1.91 -4.83 12.82
N LEU A 18 -0.90 -3.97 13.02
CA LEU A 18 -1.07 -2.52 13.05
C LEU A 18 -1.55 -1.97 11.70
N ALA A 19 -0.95 -2.41 10.58
CA ALA A 19 -1.37 -2.01 9.25
C ALA A 19 -2.84 -2.39 8.99
N PHE A 20 -3.23 -3.61 9.38
CA PHE A 20 -4.60 -4.06 9.24
C PHE A 20 -5.57 -3.28 10.12
N ALA A 21 -5.24 -3.05 11.39
CA ALA A 21 -6.07 -2.24 12.29
C ALA A 21 -6.27 -0.81 11.74
N LEU A 22 -5.20 -0.19 11.23
CA LEU A 22 -5.27 1.14 10.61
C LEU A 22 -6.10 1.12 9.31
N SER A 23 -6.10 0.01 8.55
CA SER A 23 -6.91 -0.13 7.35
C SER A 23 -8.42 -0.25 7.64
N CYS A 24 -8.77 -0.72 8.84
CA CYS A 24 -10.16 -0.71 9.30
C CYS A 24 -10.64 0.69 9.70
N ALA A 25 -9.71 1.60 10.05
CA ALA A 25 -10.02 2.99 10.40
C ALA A 25 -10.02 3.87 9.15
N LYS A 26 -11.11 3.78 8.38
CA LYS A 26 -11.29 4.55 7.15
C LYS A 26 -11.74 5.98 7.47
N LEU A 27 -10.99 6.99 7.00
CA LEU A 27 -11.38 8.39 7.07
C LEU A 27 -12.45 8.72 6.03
N TYR A 28 -12.34 8.09 4.88
CA TYR A 28 -13.29 8.19 3.79
C TYR A 28 -13.28 6.91 2.99
N GLU A 29 -14.45 6.46 2.55
CA GLU A 29 -14.63 5.29 1.68
C GLU A 29 -15.32 5.71 0.40
N MET A 30 -14.68 5.40 -0.73
CA MET A 30 -15.22 5.62 -2.05
C MET A 30 -16.27 4.54 -2.37
N PRO A 31 -17.26 4.84 -3.20
CA PRO A 31 -18.10 3.79 -3.78
C PRO A 31 -17.22 2.71 -4.44
N MET A 32 -17.58 1.45 -4.32
CA MET A 32 -16.83 0.30 -4.89
C MET A 32 -15.43 0.04 -4.30
N GLY A 33 -15.09 0.62 -3.13
CA GLY A 33 -14.02 0.10 -2.27
C GLY A 33 -12.72 0.88 -2.17
N GLY A 34 -12.49 1.94 -2.92
CA GLY A 34 -11.36 2.85 -2.67
C GLY A 34 -11.50 3.51 -1.29
N SER A 35 -10.44 3.60 -0.50
CA SER A 35 -10.53 4.23 0.83
C SER A 35 -9.28 5.01 1.19
N VAL A 36 -9.49 6.11 1.92
CA VAL A 36 -8.44 6.87 2.58
C VAL A 36 -8.35 6.41 4.03
N THR A 37 -7.16 6.07 4.47
CA THR A 37 -6.90 5.51 5.80
C THR A 37 -5.93 6.38 6.61
N ILE A 38 -5.79 6.11 7.90
CA ILE A 38 -4.81 6.79 8.75
C ILE A 38 -3.45 6.10 8.59
N ALA A 39 -2.79 6.33 7.44
CA ALA A 39 -1.45 5.80 7.14
C ALA A 39 -1.32 4.26 7.25
N SER A 40 -2.35 3.49 6.85
CA SER A 40 -2.36 2.03 6.98
C SER A 40 -1.20 1.33 6.24
N MET A 41 -0.67 1.93 5.18
CA MET A 41 0.49 1.40 4.45
C MET A 41 1.83 1.60 5.18
N LEU A 42 1.91 2.57 6.10
CA LEU A 42 3.16 2.98 6.71
C LEU A 42 3.86 1.86 7.50
N PRO A 43 3.18 1.02 8.30
CA PRO A 43 3.85 -0.10 8.97
C PRO A 43 4.52 -1.07 7.98
N ILE A 44 3.93 -1.31 6.82
CA ILE A 44 4.52 -2.16 5.77
C ILE A 44 5.76 -1.50 5.18
N PHE A 45 5.73 -0.18 4.92
CA PHE A 45 6.91 0.58 4.49
C PHE A 45 8.05 0.47 5.51
N LEU A 46 7.76 0.61 6.80
CA LEU A 46 8.76 0.53 7.87
C LEU A 46 9.41 -0.86 7.96
N VAL A 47 8.65 -1.95 7.75
CA VAL A 47 9.21 -3.30 7.65
C VAL A 47 10.20 -3.39 6.49
N SER A 48 9.82 -2.89 5.31
CA SER A 48 10.70 -2.86 4.13
C SER A 48 11.96 -2.04 4.36
N VAL A 49 11.84 -0.88 5.01
CA VAL A 49 12.98 0.00 5.35
C VAL A 49 13.93 -0.67 6.35
N LYS A 50 13.39 -1.35 7.37
CA LYS A 50 14.16 -1.98 8.45
C LYS A 50 14.85 -3.28 8.02
N TYR A 51 14.12 -4.14 7.32
CA TYR A 51 14.52 -5.52 7.02
C TYR A 51 14.85 -5.77 5.55
N GLY A 52 14.68 -4.76 4.71
CA GLY A 52 14.91 -4.84 3.27
C GLY A 52 13.70 -5.34 2.48
N PRO A 53 13.79 -5.24 1.13
CA PRO A 53 12.66 -5.48 0.24
C PRO A 53 12.17 -6.93 0.24
N VAL A 54 13.01 -7.92 0.50
CA VAL A 54 12.61 -9.34 0.50
C VAL A 54 11.63 -9.63 1.64
N ILE A 55 12.00 -9.24 2.87
CA ILE A 55 11.14 -9.41 4.06
C ILE A 55 9.93 -8.47 3.96
N GLY A 56 10.15 -7.24 3.48
CA GLY A 56 9.08 -6.28 3.22
C GLY A 56 8.02 -6.83 2.28
N THR A 57 8.41 -7.39 1.14
CA THR A 57 7.49 -7.97 0.14
C THR A 57 6.76 -9.20 0.68
N GLY A 58 7.44 -10.08 1.43
CA GLY A 58 6.79 -11.21 2.08
C GLY A 58 5.72 -10.77 3.08
N THR A 59 6.00 -9.74 3.91
CA THR A 59 5.03 -9.17 4.84
C THR A 59 3.88 -8.48 4.10
N ALA A 60 4.19 -7.72 3.05
CA ALA A 60 3.21 -7.05 2.21
C ALA A 60 2.30 -8.03 1.46
N PHE A 61 2.81 -9.19 1.06
CA PHE A 61 2.00 -10.25 0.46
C PHE A 61 0.96 -10.78 1.44
N VAL A 62 1.32 -11.04 2.70
CA VAL A 62 0.34 -11.42 3.72
C VAL A 62 -0.68 -10.31 3.94
N TYR A 63 -0.22 -9.03 3.97
CA TYR A 63 -1.12 -7.88 4.05
C TYR A 63 -2.09 -7.81 2.87
N SER A 64 -1.63 -8.13 1.65
CA SER A 64 -2.49 -8.15 0.45
C SER A 64 -3.64 -9.16 0.56
N ILE A 65 -3.37 -10.33 1.14
CA ILE A 65 -4.41 -11.34 1.41
C ILE A 65 -5.41 -10.80 2.45
N MET A 66 -4.94 -10.14 3.51
CA MET A 66 -5.83 -9.54 4.51
C MET A 66 -6.71 -8.44 3.89
N GLN A 67 -6.16 -7.62 2.99
CA GLN A 67 -6.92 -6.59 2.26
C GLN A 67 -7.94 -7.21 1.30
N LEU A 68 -7.59 -8.30 0.63
CA LEU A 68 -8.55 -9.04 -0.20
C LEU A 68 -9.71 -9.59 0.64
N LEU A 69 -9.42 -10.23 1.78
CA LEU A 69 -10.45 -10.74 2.69
C LEU A 69 -11.34 -9.61 3.22
N GLN A 70 -10.76 -8.45 3.55
CA GLN A 70 -11.51 -7.26 3.97
C GLN A 70 -12.40 -6.75 2.83
N GLY A 71 -11.91 -6.69 1.59
CA GLY A 71 -12.68 -6.28 0.41
C GLY A 71 -13.82 -7.25 0.11
N VAL A 72 -13.58 -8.55 0.22
CA VAL A 72 -14.62 -9.58 0.06
C VAL A 72 -15.69 -9.45 1.14
N ALA A 73 -15.29 -9.30 2.41
CA ALA A 73 -16.21 -9.13 3.53
C ALA A 73 -17.02 -7.82 3.42
N GLY A 74 -16.42 -6.76 2.85
CA GLY A 74 -17.08 -5.48 2.58
C GLY A 74 -17.96 -5.47 1.33
N GLY A 75 -18.03 -6.58 0.58
CA GLY A 75 -18.84 -6.66 -0.64
C GLY A 75 -18.24 -5.92 -1.84
N ASN A 76 -16.95 -5.62 -1.83
CA ASN A 76 -16.29 -4.79 -2.85
C ASN A 76 -15.67 -5.59 -4.02
N VAL A 77 -15.85 -6.90 -4.08
CA VAL A 77 -15.27 -7.76 -5.13
C VAL A 77 -16.37 -8.42 -5.97
N PHE A 78 -17.03 -9.42 -5.40
CA PHE A 78 -17.95 -10.26 -6.15
C PHE A 78 -19.19 -9.56 -6.70
N PRO A 79 -19.86 -8.63 -5.99
CA PRO A 79 -21.09 -7.99 -6.48
C PRO A 79 -20.90 -7.17 -7.76
N TYR A 80 -19.65 -6.76 -8.04
CA TYR A 80 -19.32 -5.88 -9.17
C TYR A 80 -18.65 -6.61 -10.34
N CYS A 81 -18.34 -7.91 -10.18
CA CYS A 81 -17.63 -8.69 -11.20
C CYS A 81 -18.60 -9.68 -11.88
N GLU A 82 -19.01 -9.37 -13.10
CA GLU A 82 -19.98 -10.19 -13.86
C GLU A 82 -19.38 -11.51 -14.37
N THR A 83 -18.06 -11.60 -14.49
CA THR A 83 -17.36 -12.76 -15.06
C THR A 83 -16.24 -13.25 -14.15
N THR A 84 -15.92 -14.55 -14.24
CA THR A 84 -14.76 -15.13 -13.55
C THR A 84 -13.46 -14.43 -13.92
N THR A 85 -13.30 -14.02 -15.17
CA THR A 85 -12.13 -13.27 -15.64
C THR A 85 -12.03 -11.91 -14.93
N ALA A 86 -13.14 -11.19 -14.78
CA ALA A 86 -13.16 -9.92 -14.04
C ALA A 86 -12.76 -10.13 -12.58
N VAL A 87 -13.28 -11.18 -11.92
CA VAL A 87 -12.88 -11.54 -10.55
C VAL A 87 -11.37 -11.78 -10.45
N VAL A 88 -10.79 -12.56 -11.35
CA VAL A 88 -9.34 -12.84 -11.34
C VAL A 88 -8.52 -11.57 -11.54
N ILE A 89 -8.91 -10.70 -12.48
CA ILE A 89 -8.23 -9.42 -12.73
C ILE A 89 -8.31 -8.52 -11.50
N VAL A 90 -9.48 -8.36 -10.89
CA VAL A 90 -9.68 -7.53 -9.70
C VAL A 90 -8.89 -8.10 -8.52
N VAL A 91 -8.95 -9.40 -8.25
CA VAL A 91 -8.19 -10.04 -7.17
C VAL A 91 -6.68 -9.79 -7.35
N LEU A 92 -6.17 -9.94 -8.56
CA LEU A 92 -4.74 -9.76 -8.81
C LEU A 92 -4.32 -8.28 -8.80
N PHE A 93 -5.03 -7.40 -9.51
CA PHE A 93 -4.59 -6.03 -9.77
C PHE A 93 -5.20 -4.97 -8.85
N ASP A 94 -6.25 -5.28 -8.08
CA ASP A 94 -6.76 -4.38 -7.04
C ASP A 94 -6.34 -4.81 -5.63
N TYR A 95 -5.89 -6.08 -5.44
CA TYR A 95 -5.51 -6.57 -4.10
C TYR A 95 -4.10 -7.14 -4.07
N ILE A 96 -3.82 -8.26 -4.74
CA ILE A 96 -2.57 -9.00 -4.52
C ILE A 96 -1.36 -8.19 -4.96
N VAL A 97 -1.29 -7.78 -6.22
CA VAL A 97 -0.12 -7.07 -6.77
C VAL A 97 0.08 -5.70 -6.11
N PRO A 98 -0.93 -4.79 -6.07
CA PRO A 98 -0.73 -3.43 -5.58
C PRO A 98 -0.37 -3.35 -4.10
N PHE A 99 -0.89 -4.24 -3.27
CA PHE A 99 -0.52 -4.27 -1.86
C PHE A 99 0.83 -4.97 -1.63
N THR A 100 1.19 -6.00 -2.42
CA THR A 100 2.49 -6.67 -2.33
C THR A 100 3.64 -5.76 -2.72
N ILE A 101 3.46 -4.90 -3.74
CA ILE A 101 4.46 -3.92 -4.19
C ILE A 101 4.86 -2.95 -3.06
N LEU A 102 3.98 -2.66 -2.10
CA LEU A 102 4.29 -1.77 -0.97
C LEU A 102 5.52 -2.25 -0.18
N GLY A 103 5.77 -3.56 -0.16
CA GLY A 103 6.95 -4.14 0.48
C GLY A 103 8.30 -3.79 -0.16
N LEU A 104 8.31 -3.15 -1.32
CA LEU A 104 9.50 -2.64 -1.98
C LEU A 104 9.90 -1.21 -1.56
N ALA A 105 9.16 -0.55 -0.67
CA ALA A 105 9.38 0.86 -0.30
C ALA A 105 10.82 1.16 0.17
N GLY A 106 11.51 0.19 0.79
CA GLY A 106 12.90 0.33 1.24
C GLY A 106 13.97 0.15 0.16
N ILE A 107 13.60 -0.13 -1.10
CA ILE A 107 14.57 -0.50 -2.15
C ILE A 107 15.61 0.58 -2.42
N PHE A 108 15.23 1.85 -2.31
CA PHE A 108 16.13 2.98 -2.57
C PHE A 108 16.85 3.51 -1.33
N LYS A 109 16.63 2.91 -0.15
CA LYS A 109 17.24 3.35 1.12
C LYS A 109 18.75 3.55 1.04
N ASN A 110 19.45 2.60 0.42
CA ASN A 110 20.92 2.57 0.37
C ASN A 110 21.50 3.05 -0.97
N VAL A 111 20.69 3.70 -1.81
CA VAL A 111 21.18 4.22 -3.10
C VAL A 111 22.03 5.47 -2.86
N LYS A 112 23.31 5.39 -3.25
CA LYS A 112 24.32 6.43 -2.98
C LYS A 112 24.03 7.82 -3.58
N VAL A 113 23.16 7.90 -4.57
CA VAL A 113 22.74 9.18 -5.18
C VAL A 113 22.01 10.07 -4.17
N PHE A 114 21.35 9.48 -3.18
CA PHE A 114 20.64 10.23 -2.14
C PHE A 114 21.61 10.56 -1.00
N LYS A 115 21.77 11.86 -0.70
CA LYS A 115 22.66 12.34 0.39
C LYS A 115 22.25 11.84 1.77
N LYS A 116 20.97 11.49 1.95
CA LYS A 116 20.39 10.95 3.20
C LYS A 116 19.53 9.75 2.86
N GLN A 117 19.57 8.72 3.70
CA GLN A 117 18.78 7.50 3.51
C GLN A 117 17.27 7.76 3.53
N GLU A 118 16.80 8.73 4.33
CA GLU A 118 15.38 9.10 4.37
C GLU A 118 14.86 9.56 3.01
N ILE A 119 15.67 10.28 2.23
CA ILE A 119 15.28 10.73 0.88
C ILE A 119 15.07 9.50 -0.01
N GLY A 120 15.96 8.52 0.05
CA GLY A 120 15.79 7.25 -0.67
C GLY A 120 14.51 6.51 -0.24
N VAL A 121 14.18 6.53 1.06
CA VAL A 121 12.94 5.95 1.57
C VAL A 121 11.71 6.69 1.03
N TYR A 122 11.70 8.03 1.04
CA TYR A 122 10.56 8.80 0.50
C TYR A 122 10.36 8.56 -0.99
N VAL A 123 11.46 8.49 -1.75
CA VAL A 123 11.40 8.12 -3.18
C VAL A 123 10.86 6.70 -3.36
N GLY A 124 11.26 5.76 -2.51
CA GLY A 124 10.75 4.40 -2.51
C GLY A 124 9.25 4.32 -2.23
N ILE A 125 8.79 5.04 -1.21
CA ILE A 125 7.36 5.14 -0.88
C ILE A 125 6.57 5.72 -2.08
N PHE A 126 7.06 6.81 -2.68
CA PHE A 126 6.42 7.39 -3.87
C PHE A 126 6.36 6.38 -5.01
N ALA A 127 7.46 5.70 -5.31
CA ALA A 127 7.53 4.74 -6.41
C ALA A 127 6.54 3.56 -6.24
N VAL A 128 6.42 3.01 -5.02
CA VAL A 128 5.50 1.88 -4.78
C VAL A 128 4.04 2.32 -4.78
N VAL A 129 3.72 3.52 -4.29
CA VAL A 129 2.36 4.07 -4.36
C VAL A 129 1.98 4.40 -5.80
N LEU A 130 2.92 4.93 -6.59
CA LEU A 130 2.71 5.16 -8.02
C LEU A 130 2.48 3.84 -8.77
N ALA A 131 3.26 2.79 -8.47
CA ALA A 131 3.05 1.47 -9.06
C ALA A 131 1.68 0.88 -8.67
N ARG A 132 1.27 1.05 -7.40
CA ARG A 132 -0.07 0.69 -6.93
C ARG A 132 -1.15 1.46 -7.72
N PHE A 133 -0.97 2.76 -7.93
CA PHE A 133 -1.89 3.57 -8.74
C PHE A 133 -2.06 2.98 -10.15
N PHE A 134 -0.97 2.58 -10.81
CA PHE A 134 -1.07 1.97 -12.14
C PHE A 134 -1.83 0.65 -12.14
N CYS A 135 -1.69 -0.19 -11.11
CA CYS A 135 -2.50 -1.40 -10.99
C CYS A 135 -4.00 -1.07 -10.95
N HIS A 136 -4.40 -0.17 -10.04
CA HIS A 136 -5.80 0.26 -9.95
C HIS A 136 -6.29 1.02 -11.17
N PHE A 137 -5.40 1.79 -11.82
CA PHE A 137 -5.75 2.47 -13.07
C PHE A 137 -6.11 1.48 -14.19
N ILE A 138 -5.35 0.39 -14.32
CA ILE A 138 -5.61 -0.65 -15.32
C ILE A 138 -6.95 -1.33 -15.05
N THR A 139 -7.25 -1.72 -13.83
CA THR A 139 -8.54 -2.31 -13.46
C THR A 139 -9.68 -1.32 -13.62
N GLY A 140 -9.45 -0.05 -13.28
CA GLY A 140 -10.40 1.04 -13.48
C GLY A 140 -10.80 1.23 -14.94
N VAL A 141 -9.86 1.07 -15.87
CA VAL A 141 -10.12 1.15 -17.31
C VAL A 141 -10.76 -0.12 -17.88
N ALA A 142 -10.40 -1.30 -17.33
CA ALA A 142 -10.76 -2.61 -17.90
C ALA A 142 -12.06 -3.19 -17.32
N ILE A 143 -12.37 -2.87 -16.04
CA ILE A 143 -13.47 -3.49 -15.29
C ILE A 143 -14.44 -2.45 -14.75
N TRP A 144 -13.91 -1.34 -14.17
CA TRP A 144 -14.73 -0.37 -13.45
C TRP A 144 -15.28 0.76 -14.31
N ASP A 145 -14.96 0.81 -15.61
CA ASP A 145 -15.40 1.86 -16.54
C ASP A 145 -16.93 1.89 -16.75
N GLN A 146 -17.61 0.76 -16.57
CA GLN A 146 -19.07 0.69 -16.61
C GLN A 146 -19.78 1.55 -15.55
N TRP A 147 -19.05 1.95 -14.51
CA TRP A 147 -19.55 2.83 -13.43
C TRP A 147 -19.13 4.29 -13.60
N ALA A 148 -18.53 4.63 -14.75
CA ALA A 148 -18.15 6.00 -15.07
C ALA A 148 -19.45 6.85 -15.28
N PRO A 149 -19.47 8.11 -14.78
CA PRO A 149 -20.56 9.03 -15.07
C PRO A 149 -20.76 9.23 -16.57
N GLU A 150 -22.00 9.46 -16.99
CA GLU A 150 -22.31 9.74 -18.40
C GLU A 150 -21.46 10.89 -18.96
N GLY A 151 -20.88 10.65 -20.13
CA GLY A 151 -20.00 11.62 -20.80
C GLY A 151 -18.54 11.62 -20.30
N MET A 152 -18.20 10.88 -19.25
CA MET A 152 -16.82 10.77 -18.78
C MET A 152 -16.12 9.56 -19.43
N GLY A 153 -15.00 9.81 -20.14
CA GLY A 153 -14.22 8.73 -20.72
C GLY A 153 -13.55 7.86 -19.63
N LYS A 154 -13.45 6.56 -19.87
CA LYS A 154 -12.93 5.56 -18.93
C LYS A 154 -11.53 5.87 -18.36
N TYR A 155 -10.64 6.40 -19.17
CA TYR A 155 -9.29 6.78 -18.72
C TYR A 155 -9.32 7.93 -17.72
N LEU A 156 -10.14 8.95 -17.99
CA LEU A 156 -10.30 10.09 -17.08
C LEU A 156 -10.98 9.64 -15.78
N TYR A 157 -12.02 8.82 -15.88
CA TYR A 157 -12.70 8.25 -14.71
C TYR A 157 -11.71 7.49 -13.82
N SER A 158 -11.00 6.52 -14.39
CA SER A 158 -10.04 5.71 -13.64
C SER A 158 -8.92 6.55 -13.03
N PHE A 159 -8.40 7.56 -13.75
CA PHE A 159 -7.38 8.45 -13.26
C PHE A 159 -7.87 9.28 -12.06
N LEU A 160 -9.04 9.90 -12.18
CA LEU A 160 -9.60 10.74 -11.12
C LEU A 160 -10.02 9.90 -9.90
N TYR A 161 -10.68 8.77 -10.12
CA TYR A 161 -11.13 7.90 -9.04
C TYR A 161 -9.95 7.39 -8.21
N ASN A 162 -9.00 6.71 -8.85
CA ASN A 162 -7.85 6.14 -8.15
C ASN A 162 -6.86 7.19 -7.66
N GLY A 163 -6.66 8.26 -8.43
CA GLY A 163 -5.80 9.38 -8.05
C GLY A 163 -6.31 10.13 -6.82
N SER A 164 -7.62 10.30 -6.67
CA SER A 164 -8.21 11.06 -5.55
C SER A 164 -7.88 10.42 -4.20
N PHE A 165 -8.19 9.15 -3.98
CA PHE A 165 -7.96 8.52 -2.69
C PHE A 165 -6.48 8.15 -2.45
N LEU A 166 -5.75 7.69 -3.49
CA LEU A 166 -4.35 7.31 -3.33
C LEU A 166 -3.43 8.49 -3.08
N SER A 167 -3.70 9.66 -3.69
CA SER A 167 -2.90 10.85 -3.42
C SER A 167 -3.07 11.34 -1.98
N VAL A 168 -4.28 11.32 -1.46
CA VAL A 168 -4.54 11.70 -0.06
C VAL A 168 -3.89 10.71 0.90
N ASP A 169 -4.06 9.41 0.66
CA ASP A 169 -3.46 8.34 1.50
C ASP A 169 -1.92 8.42 1.47
N PHE A 170 -1.33 8.70 0.29
CA PHE A 170 0.10 8.95 0.15
C PHE A 170 0.58 10.18 0.94
N ILE A 171 -0.13 11.31 0.84
CA ILE A 171 0.22 12.54 1.57
C ILE A 171 0.19 12.29 3.08
N ILE A 172 -0.83 11.61 3.59
CA ILE A 172 -0.91 11.24 5.00
C ILE A 172 0.29 10.37 5.38
N CYS A 173 0.60 9.33 4.61
CA CYS A 173 1.74 8.45 4.87
C CYS A 173 3.07 9.21 4.89
N ILE A 174 3.31 10.12 3.94
CA ILE A 174 4.54 10.91 3.87
C ILE A 174 4.65 11.87 5.07
N ILE A 175 3.57 12.57 5.41
CA ILE A 175 3.57 13.48 6.58
C ILE A 175 3.93 12.69 7.84
N VAL A 176 3.28 11.55 8.08
CA VAL A 176 3.55 10.72 9.26
C VAL A 176 4.99 10.18 9.23
N ALA A 177 5.48 9.70 8.08
CA ALA A 177 6.86 9.23 7.94
C ALA A 177 7.88 10.34 8.23
N VAL A 178 7.67 11.56 7.71
CA VAL A 178 8.53 12.73 7.97
C VAL A 178 8.54 13.08 9.46
N LEU A 179 7.40 13.10 10.10
CA LEU A 179 7.30 13.38 11.54
C LEU A 179 7.99 12.29 12.38
N MET A 180 7.82 11.02 12.02
CA MET A 180 8.48 9.90 12.70
C MET A 180 10.01 9.96 12.54
N PHE A 181 10.52 10.21 11.34
CA PHE A 181 11.97 10.22 11.09
C PHE A 181 12.68 11.48 11.62
N ARG A 182 11.94 12.46 12.17
CA ARG A 182 12.54 13.52 13.00
C ARG A 182 13.01 13.01 14.36
N LYS A 183 12.47 11.88 14.84
CA LYS A 183 12.86 11.29 16.11
C LYS A 183 14.02 10.32 15.90
N GLU A 184 15.14 10.58 16.58
CA GLU A 184 16.35 9.75 16.46
C GLU A 184 16.10 8.31 16.87
N GLU A 185 15.28 8.09 17.90
CA GLU A 185 14.91 6.77 18.39
C GLU A 185 14.20 5.93 17.29
N ILE A 186 13.31 6.58 16.52
CA ILE A 186 12.60 5.92 15.41
C ILE A 186 13.58 5.60 14.28
N ARG A 187 14.47 6.54 13.93
CA ARG A 187 15.50 6.31 12.89
C ARG A 187 16.35 5.10 13.26
N LYS A 188 16.86 5.05 14.49
CA LYS A 188 17.63 3.89 15.00
C LYS A 188 16.81 2.59 14.97
N LEU A 189 15.53 2.65 15.34
CA LEU A 189 14.64 1.48 15.33
C LEU A 189 14.49 0.89 13.92
N VAL A 190 14.35 1.73 12.89
CA VAL A 190 14.22 1.32 11.48
C VAL A 190 15.56 1.28 10.73
N ARG A 191 16.67 1.47 11.46
CA ARG A 191 18.06 1.41 10.93
C ARG A 191 18.31 2.45 9.83
N LEU A 192 17.84 3.66 10.02
CA LEU A 192 18.23 4.84 9.25
C LEU A 192 19.39 5.54 9.96
N ASP A 193 20.49 5.75 9.24
CA ASP A 193 21.69 6.42 9.71
C ASP A 193 21.59 7.96 9.57
#